data_345686bf5ecef785d7c6006718b16897
#
_entry.id   345686bf5ecef785d7c6006718b16897
#
_cell.length_a   1.000
_cell.length_b   1.000
_cell.length_c   1.000
_cell.angle_alpha   90.00
_cell.angle_beta   90.00
_cell.angle_gamma   90.00
#
_symmetry.space_group_name_H-M   'P 1'
#
loop_
_entity.id
_entity.type
_entity.pdbx_description
1 polymer ?
#
loop_
_entity_poly.entity_id
_entity_poly.type
_entity_poly.pdbx_seq_one_letter_code
_entity_poly.pdbx_strand_id
1 'polypeptide(L)'
;MTFVSSEILSKLGSLSRAEADTAPFGIVQMDNTGKIILYNKWESEFGGVPVATAEGKNFFTEIAPCTNNKLVAGRYRDGLESKSLNVELNYTFTYKMKPTNVTLHLLYDSDSTTSWIFVNKR
;
A
#
# COMPACT_ATOMS: atom_id res chain seq x y z
N MET A 1 -0.22 -0.87 -17.68
CA MET A 1 -1.10 0.23 -17.25
C MET A 1 -1.50 0.02 -15.80
N THR A 2 -1.41 1.05 -14.98
CA THR A 2 -1.76 0.97 -13.57
C THR A 2 -3.23 1.32 -13.33
N PHE A 3 -3.82 0.74 -12.27
CA PHE A 3 -5.18 1.09 -11.84
C PHE A 3 -5.21 2.42 -11.05
N VAL A 4 -4.05 2.90 -10.59
CA VAL A 4 -3.97 4.16 -9.84
C VAL A 4 -4.03 5.32 -10.82
N SER A 5 -4.91 6.29 -10.56
CA SER A 5 -5.08 7.43 -11.46
C SER A 5 -3.80 8.27 -11.54
N SER A 6 -3.55 8.85 -12.72
CA SER A 6 -2.39 9.73 -12.91
C SER A 6 -2.47 10.97 -12.02
N GLU A 7 -3.69 11.43 -11.72
CA GLU A 7 -3.90 12.56 -10.81
C GLU A 7 -3.35 12.25 -9.41
N ILE A 8 -3.65 11.07 -8.86
CA ILE A 8 -3.12 10.67 -7.56
C ILE A 8 -1.60 10.51 -7.62
N LEU A 9 -1.09 9.84 -8.66
CA LEU A 9 0.36 9.63 -8.81
C LEU A 9 1.12 10.95 -8.89
N SER A 10 0.52 11.99 -9.45
CA SER A 10 1.20 13.28 -9.62
C SER A 10 1.27 14.10 -8.34
N LYS A 11 0.55 13.73 -7.29
CA LYS A 11 0.49 14.53 -6.05
C LYS A 11 0.66 13.72 -4.77
N LEU A 12 1.40 12.62 -4.82
CA LEU A 12 1.55 11.72 -3.67
C LEU A 12 2.03 12.45 -2.41
N GLY A 13 3.03 13.34 -2.54
CA GLY A 13 3.56 14.06 -1.41
C GLY A 13 2.60 15.04 -0.74
N SER A 14 1.53 15.41 -1.43
CA SER A 14 0.51 16.34 -0.93
C SER A 14 -0.88 15.73 -0.87
N LEU A 15 -0.98 14.41 -1.04
CA LEU A 15 -2.28 13.71 -1.02
C LEU A 15 -2.90 13.81 0.37
N SER A 16 -4.09 14.42 0.46
CA SER A 16 -4.79 14.55 1.73
C SER A 16 -5.54 13.26 2.07
N ARG A 17 -5.89 13.10 3.35
CA ARG A 17 -6.72 11.98 3.79
C ARG A 17 -8.07 11.98 3.07
N ALA A 18 -8.68 13.16 2.92
CA ALA A 18 -9.97 13.25 2.23
C ALA A 18 -9.87 12.76 0.79
N GLU A 19 -8.80 13.13 0.10
CA GLU A 19 -8.58 12.66 -1.28
C GLU A 19 -8.33 11.16 -1.32
N ALA A 20 -7.53 10.64 -0.40
CA ALA A 20 -7.26 9.21 -0.33
C ALA A 20 -8.52 8.40 -0.04
N ASP A 21 -9.41 8.93 0.81
CA ASP A 21 -10.64 8.24 1.20
C ASP A 21 -11.69 8.22 0.09
N THR A 22 -11.55 9.05 -0.94
CA THR A 22 -12.46 9.01 -2.10
C THR A 22 -12.03 8.01 -3.17
N ALA A 23 -10.82 7.47 -3.07
CA ALA A 23 -10.30 6.56 -4.08
C ALA A 23 -11.06 5.21 -4.05
N PRO A 24 -11.36 4.64 -5.23
CA PRO A 24 -12.04 3.35 -5.32
C PRO A 24 -11.07 2.16 -5.24
N PHE A 25 -9.96 2.34 -4.54
CA PHE A 25 -8.94 1.33 -4.33
C PHE A 25 -8.19 1.65 -3.04
N GLY A 26 -7.40 0.67 -2.54
CA GLY A 26 -6.64 0.85 -1.31
C GLY A 26 -5.41 1.70 -1.49
N ILE A 27 -5.15 2.57 -0.53
CA ILE A 27 -3.95 3.42 -0.49
C ILE A 27 -3.31 3.28 0.88
N VAL A 28 -2.05 2.84 0.90
CA VAL A 28 -1.25 2.74 2.11
C VAL A 28 0.05 3.49 1.87
N GLN A 29 0.30 4.51 2.69
CA GLN A 29 1.58 5.23 2.69
C GLN A 29 2.41 4.77 3.87
N MET A 30 3.69 4.51 3.65
CA MET A 30 4.58 4.00 4.68
C MET A 30 5.89 4.78 4.70
N ASP A 31 6.54 4.79 5.87
CA ASP A 31 7.91 5.25 5.96
C ASP A 31 8.85 4.13 5.45
N ASN A 32 10.16 4.37 5.51
CA ASN A 32 11.15 3.43 4.97
C ASN A 32 11.28 2.14 5.77
N THR A 33 10.59 2.01 6.90
CA THR A 33 10.59 0.78 7.70
C THR A 33 9.32 -0.05 7.51
N GLY A 34 8.36 0.44 6.74
CA GLY A 34 7.08 -0.21 6.55
C GLY A 34 6.02 0.23 7.54
N LYS A 35 6.32 1.24 8.37
CA LYS A 35 5.34 1.79 9.32
C LYS A 35 4.33 2.65 8.57
N ILE A 36 3.05 2.37 8.79
CA ILE A 36 1.95 3.02 8.07
C ILE A 36 1.77 4.46 8.55
N ILE A 37 1.81 5.39 7.60
CA ILE A 37 1.56 6.82 7.82
C ILE A 37 0.10 7.15 7.48
N LEU A 38 -0.40 6.59 6.37
CA LEU A 38 -1.76 6.82 5.89
C LEU A 38 -2.36 5.48 5.45
N TYR A 39 -3.59 5.22 5.89
CA TYR A 39 -4.32 4.00 5.57
C TYR A 39 -5.74 4.46 5.21
N ASN A 40 -6.13 4.34 3.93
CA ASN A 40 -7.37 4.97 3.53
C ASN A 40 -8.61 4.13 3.87
N LYS A 41 -9.78 4.74 3.67
CA LYS A 41 -11.06 4.11 4.00
C LYS A 41 -11.29 2.80 3.25
N TRP A 42 -10.98 2.78 1.95
CA TRP A 42 -11.17 1.57 1.13
C TRP A 42 -10.38 0.40 1.70
N GLU A 43 -9.12 0.65 2.04
CA GLU A 43 -8.24 -0.38 2.59
C GLU A 43 -8.74 -0.89 3.95
N SER A 44 -9.21 0.03 4.79
CA SER A 44 -9.78 -0.30 6.09
C SER A 44 -10.99 -1.22 5.94
N GLU A 45 -11.88 -0.93 5.02
CA GLU A 45 -13.06 -1.74 4.76
C GLU A 45 -12.70 -3.09 4.15
N PHE A 46 -11.76 -3.10 3.22
CA PHE A 46 -11.28 -4.33 2.57
C PHE A 46 -10.64 -5.29 3.57
N GLY A 47 -9.72 -4.78 4.40
CA GLY A 47 -8.97 -5.60 5.35
C GLY A 47 -9.66 -5.81 6.69
N GLY A 48 -10.72 -5.08 6.96
CA GLY A 48 -11.41 -5.15 8.25
C GLY A 48 -10.62 -4.57 9.41
N VAL A 49 -9.68 -3.67 9.14
CA VAL A 49 -8.84 -3.05 10.17
C VAL A 49 -9.17 -1.56 10.27
N PRO A 50 -9.58 -1.06 11.44
CA PRO A 50 -9.85 0.37 11.59
C PRO A 50 -8.62 1.21 11.27
N VAL A 51 -8.84 2.37 10.64
CA VAL A 51 -7.77 3.29 10.26
C VAL A 51 -6.89 3.64 11.47
N ALA A 52 -7.50 3.96 12.61
CA ALA A 52 -6.77 4.34 13.82
C ALA A 52 -5.91 3.20 14.37
N THR A 53 -6.30 1.95 14.10
CA THR A 53 -5.51 0.79 14.51
C THR A 53 -4.35 0.55 13.56
N ALA A 54 -4.57 0.72 12.26
CA ALA A 54 -3.56 0.43 11.24
C ALA A 54 -2.44 1.46 11.22
N GLU A 55 -2.78 2.74 11.32
CA GLU A 55 -1.75 3.81 11.25
C GLU A 55 -0.83 3.72 12.47
N GLY A 56 0.47 3.79 12.21
CA GLY A 56 1.48 3.61 13.24
C GLY A 56 1.98 2.17 13.37
N LYS A 57 1.32 1.21 12.72
CA LYS A 57 1.73 -0.20 12.75
C LYS A 57 2.55 -0.54 11.50
N ASN A 58 3.30 -1.64 11.57
CA ASN A 58 4.05 -2.11 10.40
C ASN A 58 3.12 -2.90 9.49
N PHE A 59 3.08 -2.53 8.21
CA PHE A 59 2.18 -3.17 7.25
C PHE A 59 2.51 -4.65 7.08
N PHE A 60 3.79 -4.98 6.94
CA PHE A 60 4.21 -6.34 6.58
C PHE A 60 4.21 -7.32 7.76
N THR A 61 4.34 -6.85 8.98
CA THR A 61 4.45 -7.74 10.15
C THR A 61 3.22 -7.71 11.03
N GLU A 62 2.43 -6.65 11.00
CA GLU A 62 1.31 -6.48 11.92
C GLU A 62 -0.05 -6.42 11.22
N ILE A 63 -0.14 -5.78 10.06
CA ILE A 63 -1.43 -5.55 9.40
C ILE A 63 -1.72 -6.57 8.31
N ALA A 64 -0.75 -6.86 7.46
CA ALA A 64 -0.90 -7.83 6.37
C ALA A 64 0.28 -8.80 6.34
N PRO A 65 0.46 -9.63 7.39
CA PRO A 65 1.61 -10.53 7.45
C PRO A 65 1.65 -11.56 6.31
N CYS A 66 0.55 -11.77 5.59
CA CYS A 66 0.58 -12.62 4.39
C CYS A 66 1.45 -12.01 3.28
N THR A 67 1.77 -10.71 3.35
CA THR A 67 2.65 -10.06 2.37
C THR A 67 4.12 -10.07 2.81
N ASN A 68 4.44 -10.63 3.99
CA ASN A 68 5.81 -10.66 4.50
C ASN A 68 6.60 -11.83 3.90
N ASN A 69 6.92 -11.72 2.63
CA ASN A 69 7.62 -12.75 1.86
C ASN A 69 8.49 -12.08 0.78
N LYS A 70 9.22 -12.90 0.02
CA LYS A 70 10.11 -12.37 -1.02
C LYS A 70 9.38 -11.64 -2.14
N LEU A 71 8.17 -12.08 -2.47
CA LEU A 71 7.42 -11.54 -3.59
C LEU A 71 6.96 -10.10 -3.34
N VAL A 72 6.52 -9.79 -2.12
CA VAL A 72 6.01 -8.45 -1.79
C VAL A 72 6.99 -7.69 -0.91
N ALA A 73 7.19 -8.13 0.33
CA ALA A 73 8.08 -7.43 1.27
C ALA A 73 9.52 -7.40 0.79
N GLY A 74 10.00 -8.48 0.18
CA GLY A 74 11.35 -8.54 -0.37
C GLY A 74 11.54 -7.55 -1.51
N ARG A 75 10.59 -7.50 -2.43
CA ARG A 75 10.62 -6.56 -3.56
C ARG A 75 10.54 -5.12 -3.08
N TYR A 76 9.72 -4.87 -2.06
CA TYR A 76 9.60 -3.57 -1.43
C TYR A 76 10.95 -3.12 -0.84
N ARG A 77 11.60 -3.98 -0.05
CA ARG A 77 12.90 -3.66 0.56
C ARG A 77 13.98 -3.39 -0.49
N ASP A 78 14.04 -4.24 -1.52
CA ASP A 78 15.03 -4.07 -2.60
C ASP A 78 14.80 -2.76 -3.34
N GLY A 79 13.55 -2.41 -3.59
CA GLY A 79 13.21 -1.17 -4.26
C GLY A 79 13.56 0.06 -3.43
N LEU A 80 13.36 0.00 -2.12
CA LEU A 80 13.74 1.11 -1.23
C LEU A 80 15.25 1.29 -1.20
N GLU A 81 16.01 0.20 -1.14
CA GLU A 81 17.47 0.25 -1.11
C GLU A 81 18.02 0.89 -2.38
N SER A 82 17.47 0.54 -3.53
CA SER A 82 17.88 1.11 -4.81
C SER A 82 17.20 2.45 -5.11
N LYS A 83 16.23 2.87 -4.31
CA LYS A 83 15.39 4.06 -4.52
C LYS A 83 14.68 4.02 -5.88
N SER A 84 14.33 2.81 -6.30
CA SER A 84 13.70 2.57 -7.59
C SER A 84 12.65 1.48 -7.43
N LEU A 85 11.43 1.90 -7.13
CA LEU A 85 10.33 0.96 -6.93
C LEU A 85 9.09 1.51 -7.63
N ASN A 86 8.62 0.79 -8.65
CA ASN A 86 7.39 1.11 -9.36
C ASN A 86 6.98 -0.15 -10.09
N VAL A 87 6.26 -1.04 -9.41
CA VAL A 87 5.92 -2.33 -9.97
C VAL A 87 4.50 -2.72 -9.60
N GLU A 88 3.81 -3.35 -10.55
CA GLU A 88 2.47 -3.86 -10.37
C GLU A 88 2.55 -5.38 -10.41
N LEU A 89 1.88 -6.05 -9.47
CA LEU A 89 1.87 -7.51 -9.43
C LEU A 89 0.53 -8.03 -8.94
N ASN A 90 0.19 -9.23 -9.38
CA ASN A 90 -1.01 -9.94 -8.91
C ASN A 90 -0.67 -10.71 -7.63
N TYR A 91 -1.57 -10.68 -6.67
CA TYR A 91 -1.35 -11.32 -5.39
C TYR A 91 -2.67 -11.83 -4.81
N THR A 92 -2.60 -12.69 -3.81
CA THR A 92 -3.79 -13.19 -3.10
C THR A 92 -3.62 -12.94 -1.62
N PHE A 93 -4.51 -12.11 -1.05
CA PHE A 93 -4.54 -11.86 0.38
C PHE A 93 -5.26 -13.00 1.09
N THR A 94 -4.66 -13.49 2.18
CA THR A 94 -5.20 -14.63 2.92
C THR A 94 -5.34 -14.37 4.43
N TYR A 95 -4.76 -13.28 4.94
CA TYR A 95 -4.71 -13.05 6.38
C TYR A 95 -6.06 -12.54 6.90
N LYS A 96 -6.67 -13.33 7.78
CA LYS A 96 -7.95 -13.01 8.44
C LYS A 96 -9.08 -12.69 7.45
N MET A 97 -9.02 -13.29 6.28
CA MET A 97 -10.06 -13.14 5.26
C MET A 97 -10.06 -14.35 4.34
N LYS A 98 -11.15 -14.54 3.60
CA LYS A 98 -11.17 -15.53 2.53
C LYS A 98 -10.12 -15.14 1.49
N PRO A 99 -9.43 -16.10 0.88
CA PRO A 99 -8.45 -15.78 -0.17
C PRO A 99 -9.06 -14.83 -1.19
N THR A 100 -8.46 -13.66 -1.35
CA THR A 100 -8.97 -12.60 -2.22
C THR A 100 -7.88 -12.16 -3.19
N ASN A 101 -8.16 -12.28 -4.49
CA ASN A 101 -7.23 -11.88 -5.53
C ASN A 101 -7.21 -10.38 -5.69
N VAL A 102 -6.01 -9.81 -5.70
CA VAL A 102 -5.80 -8.37 -5.84
C VAL A 102 -4.69 -8.09 -6.82
N THR A 103 -4.62 -6.85 -7.28
CA THR A 103 -3.45 -6.30 -7.95
C THR A 103 -2.83 -5.30 -6.99
N LEU A 104 -1.53 -5.46 -6.75
CA LEU A 104 -0.76 -4.54 -5.90
C LEU A 104 0.11 -3.66 -6.78
N HIS A 105 0.20 -2.38 -6.42
CA HIS A 105 1.14 -1.47 -7.05
C HIS A 105 2.06 -0.95 -5.95
N LEU A 106 3.34 -1.34 -6.01
CA LEU A 106 4.35 -0.91 -5.06
C LEU A 106 5.12 0.26 -5.67
N LEU A 107 5.24 1.35 -4.93
CA LEU A 107 5.86 2.58 -5.43
C LEU A 107 6.69 3.26 -4.36
N TYR A 108 7.89 3.73 -4.74
CA TYR A 108 8.67 4.63 -3.90
C TYR A 108 8.59 6.03 -4.51
N ASP A 109 8.18 7.01 -3.69
CA ASP A 109 8.09 8.40 -4.11
C ASP A 109 9.28 9.18 -3.53
N SER A 110 10.23 9.56 -4.40
CA SER A 110 11.44 10.26 -3.98
C SER A 110 11.18 11.67 -3.48
N ASP A 111 10.11 12.31 -3.95
CA ASP A 111 9.78 13.67 -3.52
C ASP A 111 9.38 13.74 -2.06
N SER A 112 8.56 12.80 -1.60
CA SER A 112 8.14 12.73 -0.21
C SER A 112 9.02 11.80 0.63
N THR A 113 9.93 11.06 0.00
CA THR A 113 10.76 10.01 0.60
C THR A 113 9.94 8.96 1.35
N THR A 114 8.73 8.68 0.85
CA THR A 114 7.84 7.67 1.40
C THR A 114 7.52 6.63 0.34
N SER A 115 7.02 5.48 0.79
CA SER A 115 6.62 4.40 -0.11
C SER A 115 5.13 4.18 -0.01
N TRP A 116 4.58 3.58 -1.06
CA TRP A 116 3.15 3.41 -1.23
C TRP A 116 2.83 2.01 -1.68
N ILE A 117 1.73 1.47 -1.15
CA ILE A 117 1.11 0.26 -1.68
C ILE A 117 -0.32 0.62 -2.04
N PHE A 118 -0.66 0.39 -3.30
CA PHE A 118 -2.03 0.54 -3.78
C PHE A 118 -2.61 -0.85 -3.99
N VAL A 119 -3.85 -1.04 -3.61
CA VAL A 119 -4.52 -2.35 -3.64
C VAL A 119 -5.80 -2.24 -4.44
N ASN A 120 -5.96 -3.08 -5.45
CA ASN A 120 -7.20 -3.16 -6.22
C ASN A 120 -7.70 -4.60 -6.23
N LYS A 121 -8.97 -4.78 -5.94
CA LYS A 121 -9.59 -6.12 -5.93
C LYS A 121 -9.82 -6.58 -7.36
N ARG A 122 -9.44 -7.82 -7.67
CA ARG A 122 -9.64 -8.43 -8.99
C ARG A 122 -10.96 -9.17 -9.07
#